data_dd1d861d0f0e85a7435e658c703ccb77
#
_entry.id   dd1d861d0f0e85a7435e658c703ccb77
#
_cell.length_a   1.000
_cell.length_b   1.000
_cell.length_c   1.000
_cell.angle_alpha   90.00
_cell.angle_beta   90.00
_cell.angle_gamma   90.00
#
_symmetry.space_group_name_H-M   'P 1'
#
loop_
_entity.id
_entity.type
_entity.pdbx_description
1 polymer ?
#
loop_
_entity_poly.entity_id
_entity_poly.type
_entity_poly.pdbx_seq_one_letter_code
_entity_poly.pdbx_strand_id
1 'polypeptide(L)'
;MKLNLNNSKIAFSAGDKRQLSRDPRPQIALSGRSNVGKSSLINTLLGRKSLARVSSAPGKTITVNYYDIDGKIYFVDLPGYGYAKRSKESQRVWSTLTESYFTDNPAYDRLKLVFQLIDIRTGPTDDDILMINWLIDQGVEFIVVLTKTDKLSKAQLKEAIDSLENGIFKNSGIKMIPFSSVTKEGRDAVWREIDAVLK
;
A
#
# COMPACT_ATOMS: atom_id res chain seq x y z
N MET A 1 -5.64 15.02 12.86
CA MET A 1 -5.84 16.11 11.86
C MET A 1 -7.17 15.93 11.13
N LYS A 2 -8.02 16.97 10.95
CA LYS A 2 -9.29 16.83 10.20
C LYS A 2 -9.03 17.02 8.70
N LEU A 3 -9.40 16.02 7.88
CA LEU A 3 -9.24 16.01 6.43
C LEU A 3 -10.62 16.11 5.73
N ASN A 4 -10.69 16.92 4.70
CA ASN A 4 -11.83 16.93 3.78
C ASN A 4 -11.57 15.97 2.61
N LEU A 5 -12.07 14.74 2.71
CA LEU A 5 -11.84 13.69 1.72
C LEU A 5 -12.45 14.00 0.34
N ASN A 6 -13.43 14.93 0.26
CA ASN A 6 -13.97 15.36 -1.02
C ASN A 6 -12.95 16.19 -1.82
N ASN A 7 -11.99 16.81 -1.15
CA ASN A 7 -10.89 17.54 -1.77
C ASN A 7 -9.67 16.63 -1.99
N SER A 8 -9.90 15.50 -2.68
CA SER A 8 -8.85 14.52 -3.02
C SER A 8 -8.70 14.42 -4.53
N LYS A 9 -7.47 14.49 -5.02
CA LYS A 9 -7.14 14.43 -6.44
C LYS A 9 -5.83 13.69 -6.68
N ILE A 10 -5.61 13.18 -7.90
CA ILE A 10 -4.29 12.78 -8.33
C ILE A 10 -3.44 14.04 -8.49
N ALA A 11 -2.32 14.10 -7.79
CA ALA A 11 -1.41 15.24 -7.89
C ALA A 11 -0.48 15.09 -9.09
N PHE A 12 0.25 13.98 -9.15
CA PHE A 12 1.15 13.63 -10.24
C PHE A 12 1.55 12.15 -10.16
N SER A 13 2.25 11.68 -11.20
CA SER A 13 2.85 10.35 -11.25
C SER A 13 4.33 10.49 -11.57
N ALA A 14 5.19 9.80 -10.81
CA ALA A 14 6.63 9.76 -11.02
C ALA A 14 7.00 8.43 -11.71
N GLY A 15 7.58 8.50 -12.89
CA GLY A 15 8.12 7.36 -13.64
C GLY A 15 9.64 7.20 -13.50
N ASP A 16 10.29 8.15 -12.83
CA ASP A 16 11.73 8.21 -12.61
C ASP A 16 12.00 8.79 -11.21
N LYS A 17 13.12 8.40 -10.59
CA LYS A 17 13.49 8.87 -9.24
C LYS A 17 13.61 10.40 -9.11
N ARG A 18 14.00 11.10 -10.19
CA ARG A 18 14.10 12.57 -10.22
C ARG A 18 12.75 13.28 -10.10
N GLN A 19 11.65 12.54 -10.35
CA GLN A 19 10.28 13.04 -10.28
C GLN A 19 9.61 12.75 -8.93
N LEU A 20 10.31 12.07 -8.00
CA LEU A 20 9.81 11.85 -6.65
C LEU A 20 9.55 13.17 -5.94
N SER A 21 8.53 13.19 -5.09
CA SER A 21 8.08 14.40 -4.40
C SER A 21 9.19 15.01 -3.54
N ARG A 22 9.29 16.35 -3.57
CA ARG A 22 10.07 17.16 -2.62
C ARG A 22 9.18 17.94 -1.67
N ASP A 23 7.89 17.67 -1.73
CA ASP A 23 6.89 18.39 -0.94
C ASP A 23 7.01 17.99 0.55
N PRO A 24 6.93 18.93 1.49
CA PRO A 24 7.10 18.67 2.91
C PRO A 24 5.90 17.97 3.58
N ARG A 25 4.82 17.73 2.85
CA ARG A 25 3.63 17.09 3.42
C ARG A 25 3.87 15.63 3.80
N PRO A 26 3.24 15.15 4.90
CA PRO A 26 3.30 13.76 5.29
C PRO A 26 2.84 12.80 4.17
N GLN A 27 3.49 11.66 4.07
CA GLN A 27 3.21 10.63 3.08
C GLN A 27 2.79 9.32 3.77
N ILE A 28 1.72 8.72 3.27
CA ILE A 28 1.27 7.37 3.62
C ILE A 28 1.41 6.52 2.37
N ALA A 29 2.36 5.58 2.36
CA ALA A 29 2.62 4.76 1.19
C ALA A 29 1.81 3.46 1.20
N LEU A 30 1.45 2.98 0.02
CA LEU A 30 0.79 1.71 -0.20
C LEU A 30 1.68 0.83 -1.07
N SER A 31 2.07 -0.31 -0.51
CA SER A 31 2.89 -1.34 -1.17
C SER A 31 2.10 -2.63 -1.30
N GLY A 32 2.49 -3.49 -2.22
CA GLY A 32 1.89 -4.79 -2.43
C GLY A 32 1.91 -5.21 -3.88
N ARG A 33 1.68 -6.49 -4.13
CA ARG A 33 1.72 -7.04 -5.48
C ARG A 33 0.65 -6.46 -6.41
N SER A 34 0.83 -6.66 -7.70
CA SER A 34 -0.15 -6.27 -8.71
C SER A 34 -1.51 -6.94 -8.42
N ASN A 35 -2.59 -6.17 -8.53
CA ASN A 35 -3.97 -6.61 -8.28
C ASN A 35 -4.28 -7.07 -6.85
N VAL A 36 -3.44 -6.76 -5.88
CA VAL A 36 -3.71 -7.04 -4.45
C VAL A 36 -4.85 -6.18 -3.89
N GLY A 37 -5.12 -5.00 -4.47
CA GLY A 37 -6.21 -4.13 -4.06
C GLY A 37 -5.78 -2.72 -3.62
N LYS A 38 -4.55 -2.26 -3.93
CA LYS A 38 -4.06 -0.91 -3.55
C LYS A 38 -5.00 0.21 -4.00
N SER A 39 -5.31 0.28 -5.28
CA SER A 39 -6.22 1.31 -5.82
C SER A 39 -7.64 1.20 -5.25
N SER A 40 -8.10 -0.02 -4.94
CA SER A 40 -9.40 -0.24 -4.30
C SER A 40 -9.39 0.26 -2.85
N LEU A 41 -8.30 0.04 -2.11
CA LEU A 41 -8.12 0.57 -0.76
C LEU A 41 -8.16 2.11 -0.78
N ILE A 42 -7.35 2.75 -1.64
CA ILE A 42 -7.33 4.22 -1.79
C ILE A 42 -8.76 4.75 -2.07
N ASN A 43 -9.44 4.18 -3.06
CA ASN A 43 -10.79 4.61 -3.42
C ASN A 43 -11.78 4.44 -2.26
N THR A 44 -11.67 3.35 -1.50
CA THR A 44 -12.55 3.08 -0.34
C THR A 44 -12.27 4.05 0.81
N LEU A 45 -10.99 4.28 1.12
CA LEU A 45 -10.60 5.25 2.16
C LEU A 45 -11.13 6.64 1.86
N LEU A 46 -10.98 7.08 0.61
CA LEU A 46 -11.38 8.42 0.16
C LEU A 46 -12.87 8.54 -0.19
N GLY A 47 -13.64 7.46 -0.14
CA GLY A 47 -15.04 7.46 -0.54
C GLY A 47 -15.25 7.78 -2.03
N ARG A 48 -14.27 7.46 -2.88
CA ARG A 48 -14.30 7.75 -4.33
C ARG A 48 -14.47 6.45 -5.13
N LYS A 49 -15.15 6.53 -6.28
CA LYS A 49 -15.39 5.33 -7.10
C LYS A 49 -14.20 4.97 -8.00
N SER A 50 -13.43 5.96 -8.45
CA SER A 50 -12.40 5.76 -9.48
C SER A 50 -11.27 6.80 -9.47
N LEU A 51 -10.92 7.37 -8.31
CA LEU A 51 -9.81 8.32 -8.19
C LEU A 51 -8.49 7.60 -8.50
N ALA A 52 -8.24 6.50 -7.80
CA ALA A 52 -7.17 5.57 -8.14
C ALA A 52 -7.69 4.58 -9.19
N ARG A 53 -6.97 4.47 -10.32
CA ARG A 53 -7.38 3.58 -11.41
C ARG A 53 -7.15 2.12 -11.01
N VAL A 54 -8.23 1.36 -10.94
CA VAL A 54 -8.16 -0.10 -10.80
C VAL A 54 -7.80 -0.66 -12.18
N SER A 55 -6.54 -1.04 -12.38
CA SER A 55 -6.08 -1.58 -13.65
C SER A 55 -6.15 -3.11 -13.63
N SER A 56 -6.89 -3.69 -14.58
CA SER A 56 -6.85 -5.13 -14.88
C SER A 56 -5.87 -5.46 -16.03
N ALA A 57 -5.36 -4.45 -16.75
CA ALA A 57 -4.50 -4.65 -17.92
C ALA A 57 -3.02 -4.55 -17.57
N PRO A 58 -2.20 -5.54 -18.00
CA PRO A 58 -0.74 -5.50 -17.92
C PRO A 58 -0.16 -4.51 -18.95
N GLY A 59 1.00 -3.95 -18.65
CA GLY A 59 1.77 -3.15 -19.62
C GLY A 59 1.64 -1.64 -19.49
N LYS A 60 1.00 -1.11 -18.43
CA LYS A 60 1.03 0.34 -18.16
C LYS A 60 2.37 0.75 -17.54
N THR A 61 2.75 2.00 -17.82
CA THR A 61 3.94 2.65 -17.28
C THR A 61 4.05 2.43 -15.77
N ILE A 62 5.22 1.97 -15.34
CA ILE A 62 5.54 1.78 -13.92
C ILE A 62 5.71 3.17 -13.32
N THR A 63 4.85 3.54 -12.38
CA THR A 63 4.88 4.86 -11.74
C THR A 63 4.59 4.75 -10.25
N VAL A 64 5.16 5.67 -9.49
CA VAL A 64 4.71 6.03 -8.15
C VAL A 64 3.64 7.11 -8.31
N ASN A 65 2.42 6.87 -7.83
CA ASN A 65 1.32 7.82 -7.98
C ASN A 65 1.05 8.54 -6.66
N TYR A 66 1.02 9.86 -6.71
CA TYR A 66 0.76 10.71 -5.55
C TYR A 66 -0.66 11.24 -5.61
N TYR A 67 -1.44 10.97 -4.56
CA TYR A 67 -2.79 11.48 -4.37
C TYR A 67 -2.75 12.54 -3.27
N ASP A 68 -3.08 13.76 -3.64
CA ASP A 68 -3.22 14.89 -2.71
C ASP A 68 -4.56 14.76 -1.97
N ILE A 69 -4.50 14.74 -0.65
CA ILE A 69 -5.66 14.68 0.22
C ILE A 69 -5.77 16.00 1.00
N ASP A 70 -6.70 16.84 0.57
CA ASP A 70 -7.03 18.12 1.20
C ASP A 70 -5.85 19.11 1.31
N GLY A 71 -4.85 18.98 0.43
CA GLY A 71 -3.65 19.80 0.50
C GLY A 71 -2.77 19.55 1.73
N LYS A 72 -3.05 18.49 2.50
CA LYS A 72 -2.43 18.26 3.81
C LYS A 72 -1.52 17.04 3.86
N ILE A 73 -1.87 15.97 3.16
CA ILE A 73 -1.10 14.72 3.10
C ILE A 73 -1.09 14.15 1.69
N TYR A 74 -0.17 13.23 1.44
CA TYR A 74 -0.18 12.38 0.26
C TYR A 74 -0.48 10.93 0.61
N PHE A 75 -1.37 10.30 -0.17
CA PHE A 75 -1.32 8.86 -0.35
C PHE A 75 -0.42 8.56 -1.54
N VAL A 76 0.50 7.62 -1.37
CA VAL A 76 1.50 7.26 -2.37
C VAL A 76 1.31 5.81 -2.78
N ASP A 77 0.78 5.58 -4.00
CA ASP A 77 0.59 4.24 -4.56
C ASP A 77 1.89 3.80 -5.25
N LEU A 78 2.61 2.90 -4.59
CA LEU A 78 3.85 2.33 -5.13
C LEU A 78 3.52 1.33 -6.24
N PRO A 79 4.41 1.17 -7.24
CA PRO A 79 4.18 0.22 -8.31
C PRO A 79 4.09 -1.21 -7.76
N GLY A 80 3.05 -1.95 -8.15
CA GLY A 80 2.85 -3.33 -7.69
C GLY A 80 3.90 -4.29 -8.23
N TYR A 81 4.41 -5.19 -7.40
CA TYR A 81 5.36 -6.27 -7.76
C TYR A 81 4.65 -7.58 -8.17
N GLY A 82 5.41 -8.66 -8.41
CA GLY A 82 4.88 -10.03 -8.60
C GLY A 82 4.13 -10.23 -9.91
N TYR A 83 4.38 -9.44 -10.95
CA TYR A 83 3.78 -9.69 -12.26
C TYR A 83 4.72 -10.54 -13.13
N ALA A 84 4.46 -11.85 -13.19
CA ALA A 84 5.30 -12.86 -13.85
C ALA A 84 5.56 -12.63 -15.36
N LYS A 85 4.74 -11.79 -16.02
CA LYS A 85 4.88 -11.49 -17.46
C LYS A 85 5.64 -10.18 -17.74
N ARG A 86 6.32 -9.60 -16.77
CA ARG A 86 7.14 -8.41 -17.00
C ARG A 86 8.47 -8.80 -17.66
N SER A 87 8.92 -7.99 -18.61
CA SER A 87 10.29 -8.09 -19.13
C SER A 87 11.29 -7.84 -18.00
N LYS A 88 12.52 -8.37 -18.14
CA LYS A 88 13.62 -8.09 -17.19
C LYS A 88 13.85 -6.59 -17.00
N GLU A 89 13.69 -5.80 -18.06
CA GLU A 89 13.79 -4.34 -18.03
C GLU A 89 12.68 -3.72 -17.14
N SER A 90 11.42 -4.15 -17.29
CA SER A 90 10.31 -3.67 -16.47
C SER A 90 10.48 -4.04 -15.00
N GLN A 91 11.04 -5.22 -14.69
CA GLN A 91 11.37 -5.63 -13.31
C GLN A 91 12.46 -4.74 -12.73
N ARG A 92 13.50 -4.41 -13.52
CA ARG A 92 14.58 -3.52 -13.10
C ARG A 92 14.06 -2.09 -12.85
N VAL A 93 13.23 -1.54 -13.73
CA VAL A 93 12.62 -0.22 -13.54
C VAL A 93 11.75 -0.20 -12.28
N TRP A 94 10.96 -1.25 -12.06
CA TRP A 94 10.14 -1.39 -10.86
C TRP A 94 10.99 -1.39 -9.59
N SER A 95 12.02 -2.25 -9.51
CA SER A 95 12.89 -2.36 -8.34
C SER A 95 13.61 -1.04 -8.07
N THR A 96 14.20 -0.43 -9.11
CA THR A 96 14.91 0.84 -8.98
C THR A 96 13.99 1.97 -8.51
N LEU A 97 12.78 2.09 -9.04
CA LEU A 97 11.86 3.17 -8.66
C LEU A 97 11.31 2.98 -7.24
N THR A 98 10.96 1.75 -6.87
CA THR A 98 10.49 1.43 -5.51
C THR A 98 11.60 1.60 -4.48
N GLU A 99 12.79 1.08 -4.76
CA GLU A 99 13.97 1.27 -3.92
C GLU A 99 14.27 2.76 -3.74
N SER A 100 14.34 3.52 -4.85
CA SER A 100 14.62 4.96 -4.79
C SER A 100 13.56 5.74 -4.00
N TYR A 101 12.31 5.28 -3.96
CA TYR A 101 11.30 5.92 -3.12
C TYR A 101 11.65 5.85 -1.63
N PHE A 102 12.29 4.78 -1.20
CA PHE A 102 12.67 4.59 0.20
C PHE A 102 14.10 5.08 0.51
N THR A 103 15.04 5.04 -0.44
CA THR A 103 16.46 5.34 -0.20
C THR A 103 16.88 6.72 -0.73
N ASP A 104 16.36 7.14 -1.89
CA ASP A 104 16.76 8.36 -2.58
C ASP A 104 15.65 9.44 -2.61
N ASN A 105 14.55 9.20 -1.90
CA ASN A 105 13.43 10.14 -1.88
C ASN A 105 13.80 11.41 -1.09
N PRO A 106 13.78 12.59 -1.72
CA PRO A 106 14.11 13.86 -1.03
C PRO A 106 13.16 14.19 0.12
N ALA A 107 11.97 13.59 0.15
CA ALA A 107 10.96 13.74 1.20
C ALA A 107 10.78 12.45 2.02
N TYR A 108 11.82 11.62 2.15
CA TYR A 108 11.74 10.36 2.92
C TYR A 108 11.37 10.59 4.39
N ASP A 109 11.86 11.65 5.01
CA ASP A 109 11.51 12.06 6.38
C ASP A 109 10.02 12.38 6.57
N ARG A 110 9.28 12.53 5.47
CA ARG A 110 7.83 12.73 5.43
C ARG A 110 7.03 11.43 5.31
N LEU A 111 7.69 10.31 5.01
CA LEU A 111 7.05 8.99 5.07
C LEU A 111 6.71 8.65 6.53
N LYS A 112 5.42 8.52 6.81
CA LYS A 112 4.92 8.28 8.17
C LYS A 112 4.48 6.85 8.40
N LEU A 113 4.01 6.16 7.35
CA LEU A 113 3.51 4.80 7.45
C LEU A 113 3.48 4.15 6.07
N VAL A 114 3.77 2.86 6.02
CA VAL A 114 3.53 2.01 4.85
C VAL A 114 2.41 1.02 5.14
N PHE A 115 1.39 0.99 4.31
CA PHE A 115 0.46 -0.13 4.27
C PHE A 115 0.98 -1.17 3.28
N GLN A 116 1.39 -2.32 3.80
CA GLN A 116 1.79 -3.48 3.01
C GLN A 116 0.56 -4.37 2.81
N LEU A 117 0.07 -4.44 1.58
CA LEU A 117 -1.16 -5.18 1.26
C LEU A 117 -0.86 -6.63 0.89
N ILE A 118 -1.66 -7.54 1.46
CA ILE A 118 -1.64 -8.98 1.18
C ILE A 118 -3.05 -9.44 0.84
N ASP A 119 -3.21 -10.25 -0.21
CA ASP A 119 -4.49 -10.90 -0.52
C ASP A 119 -4.71 -12.09 0.42
N ILE A 120 -5.66 -11.97 1.36
CA ILE A 120 -5.88 -12.99 2.40
C ILE A 120 -6.26 -14.36 1.82
N ARG A 121 -6.83 -14.43 0.61
CA ARG A 121 -7.22 -15.69 -0.04
C ARG A 121 -6.05 -16.59 -0.38
N THR A 122 -4.91 -15.99 -0.68
CA THR A 122 -3.68 -16.70 -1.09
C THR A 122 -2.60 -16.69 -0.02
N GLY A 123 -2.75 -15.83 1.00
CA GLY A 123 -1.69 -15.53 1.93
C GLY A 123 -0.54 -14.73 1.28
N PRO A 124 0.52 -14.45 2.04
CA PRO A 124 1.70 -13.77 1.53
C PRO A 124 2.45 -14.64 0.52
N THR A 125 2.92 -14.04 -0.55
CA THR A 125 3.84 -14.64 -1.51
C THR A 125 5.30 -14.40 -1.08
N ASP A 126 6.26 -15.11 -1.71
CA ASP A 126 7.68 -14.88 -1.45
C ASP A 126 8.07 -13.41 -1.67
N ASP A 127 7.51 -12.75 -2.69
CA ASP A 127 7.74 -11.32 -2.95
C ASP A 127 7.16 -10.44 -1.82
N ASP A 128 6.01 -10.81 -1.24
CA ASP A 128 5.43 -10.10 -0.08
C ASP A 128 6.35 -10.22 1.14
N ILE A 129 6.91 -11.42 1.38
CA ILE A 129 7.83 -11.67 2.48
C ILE A 129 9.15 -10.92 2.29
N LEU A 130 9.70 -10.94 1.07
CA LEU A 130 10.89 -10.16 0.75
C LEU A 130 10.68 -8.66 1.02
N MET A 131 9.52 -8.11 0.64
CA MET A 131 9.20 -6.70 0.89
C MET A 131 9.03 -6.41 2.39
N ILE A 132 8.39 -7.29 3.14
CA ILE A 132 8.21 -7.14 4.58
C ILE A 132 9.56 -7.17 5.30
N ASN A 133 10.42 -8.16 5.00
CA ASN A 133 11.75 -8.25 5.57
C ASN A 133 12.57 -7.00 5.26
N TRP A 134 12.49 -6.52 4.02
CA TRP A 134 13.16 -5.29 3.64
C TRP A 134 12.67 -4.07 4.43
N LEU A 135 11.34 -3.91 4.65
CA LEU A 135 10.78 -2.83 5.47
C LEU A 135 11.27 -2.92 6.92
N ILE A 136 11.38 -4.14 7.48
CA ILE A 136 11.93 -4.38 8.82
C ILE A 136 13.41 -3.96 8.87
N ASP A 137 14.21 -4.42 7.93
CA ASP A 137 15.66 -4.15 7.87
C ASP A 137 15.95 -2.65 7.73
N GLN A 138 15.09 -1.92 7.02
CA GLN A 138 15.20 -0.46 6.87
C GLN A 138 14.59 0.33 8.03
N GLY A 139 13.99 -0.33 9.02
CA GLY A 139 13.32 0.33 10.14
C GLY A 139 12.11 1.18 9.73
N VAL A 140 11.47 0.84 8.63
CA VAL A 140 10.28 1.56 8.13
C VAL A 140 9.05 1.13 8.91
N GLU A 141 8.28 2.07 9.44
CA GLU A 141 7.02 1.78 10.10
C GLU A 141 5.97 1.29 9.08
N PHE A 142 5.43 0.09 9.30
CA PHE A 142 4.42 -0.48 8.41
C PHE A 142 3.36 -1.28 9.14
N ILE A 143 2.22 -1.45 8.47
CA ILE A 143 1.08 -2.27 8.88
C ILE A 143 0.68 -3.15 7.71
N VAL A 144 0.40 -4.42 7.98
CA VAL A 144 -0.14 -5.34 6.96
C VAL A 144 -1.64 -5.16 6.84
N VAL A 145 -2.13 -4.93 5.62
CA VAL A 145 -3.56 -4.87 5.29
C VAL A 145 -3.95 -6.14 4.54
N LEU A 146 -4.74 -6.99 5.19
CA LEU A 146 -5.24 -8.25 4.62
C LEU A 146 -6.48 -7.96 3.77
N THR A 147 -6.30 -7.87 2.45
CA THR A 147 -7.35 -7.46 1.51
C THR A 147 -8.26 -8.61 1.09
N LYS A 148 -9.44 -8.27 0.53
CA LYS A 148 -10.42 -9.21 -0.06
C LYS A 148 -11.04 -10.16 0.95
N THR A 149 -11.22 -9.73 2.19
CA THR A 149 -11.85 -10.54 3.26
C THR A 149 -13.27 -10.96 2.90
N ASP A 150 -13.98 -10.19 2.07
CA ASP A 150 -15.32 -10.52 1.55
C ASP A 150 -15.37 -11.79 0.70
N LYS A 151 -14.24 -12.35 0.31
CA LYS A 151 -14.15 -13.58 -0.48
C LYS A 151 -14.03 -14.85 0.37
N LEU A 152 -13.92 -14.70 1.68
CA LEU A 152 -13.84 -15.79 2.65
C LEU A 152 -15.06 -15.80 3.57
N SER A 153 -15.48 -16.97 4.03
CA SER A 153 -16.42 -17.06 5.14
C SER A 153 -15.76 -16.60 6.44
N LYS A 154 -16.54 -16.30 7.46
CA LYS A 154 -16.01 -15.89 8.77
C LYS A 154 -15.06 -16.93 9.38
N ALA A 155 -15.37 -18.22 9.22
CA ALA A 155 -14.52 -19.30 9.72
C ALA A 155 -13.17 -19.36 8.95
N GLN A 156 -13.21 -19.31 7.62
CA GLN A 156 -12.02 -19.28 6.78
C GLN A 156 -11.16 -18.04 7.03
N LEU A 157 -11.78 -16.87 7.22
CA LEU A 157 -11.06 -15.64 7.53
C LEU A 157 -10.34 -15.77 8.87
N LYS A 158 -11.02 -16.27 9.89
CA LYS A 158 -10.39 -16.50 11.20
C LYS A 158 -9.22 -17.46 11.10
N GLU A 159 -9.41 -18.61 10.45
CA GLU A 159 -8.35 -19.61 10.24
C GLU A 159 -7.14 -19.03 9.50
N ALA A 160 -7.38 -18.24 8.44
CA ALA A 160 -6.31 -17.59 7.68
C ALA A 160 -5.52 -16.59 8.54
N ILE A 161 -6.18 -15.78 9.36
CA ILE A 161 -5.52 -14.84 10.28
C ILE A 161 -4.74 -15.61 11.35
N ASP A 162 -5.37 -16.59 12.01
CA ASP A 162 -4.72 -17.44 13.04
C ASP A 162 -3.45 -18.12 12.47
N SER A 163 -3.52 -18.58 11.21
CA SER A 163 -2.38 -19.19 10.51
C SER A 163 -1.23 -18.19 10.28
N LEU A 164 -1.52 -16.95 9.95
CA LEU A 164 -0.50 -15.90 9.79
C LEU A 164 0.13 -15.52 11.14
N GLU A 165 -0.70 -15.33 12.17
CA GLU A 165 -0.25 -14.96 13.52
C GLU A 165 0.60 -16.03 14.19
N ASN A 166 0.23 -17.30 14.04
CA ASN A 166 0.95 -18.43 14.61
C ASN A 166 2.06 -18.99 13.72
N GLY A 167 2.07 -18.59 12.45
CA GLY A 167 3.04 -19.01 11.44
C GLY A 167 4.09 -17.93 11.17
N ILE A 168 4.02 -17.36 9.97
CA ILE A 168 5.05 -16.48 9.39
C ILE A 168 5.26 -15.17 10.17
N PHE A 169 4.21 -14.68 10.85
CA PHE A 169 4.29 -13.45 11.67
C PHE A 169 4.35 -13.74 13.16
N LYS A 170 4.60 -14.98 13.55
CA LYS A 170 4.71 -15.36 14.96
C LYS A 170 5.80 -14.54 15.66
N ASN A 171 5.43 -13.94 16.80
CA ASN A 171 6.33 -13.11 17.61
C ASN A 171 6.93 -11.88 16.88
N SER A 172 6.44 -11.53 15.69
CA SER A 172 6.96 -10.38 14.93
C SER A 172 6.46 -9.03 15.46
N GLY A 173 5.34 -9.00 16.18
CA GLY A 173 4.66 -7.77 16.55
C GLY A 173 4.00 -7.03 15.38
N ILE A 174 4.00 -7.61 14.18
CA ILE A 174 3.41 -6.99 12.98
C ILE A 174 1.91 -6.86 13.15
N LYS A 175 1.41 -5.64 13.06
CA LYS A 175 -0.01 -5.35 13.10
C LYS A 175 -0.67 -5.73 11.80
N MET A 176 -1.79 -6.45 11.86
CA MET A 176 -2.60 -6.83 10.70
C MET A 176 -4.00 -6.23 10.79
N ILE A 177 -4.52 -5.71 9.66
CA ILE A 177 -5.87 -5.16 9.55
C ILE A 177 -6.61 -5.90 8.44
N PRO A 178 -7.64 -6.69 8.75
CA PRO A 178 -8.55 -7.25 7.75
C PRO A 178 -9.32 -6.12 7.04
N PHE A 179 -9.43 -6.24 5.71
CA PHE A 179 -10.03 -5.19 4.88
C PHE A 179 -10.81 -5.74 3.69
N SER A 180 -11.98 -5.17 3.44
CA SER A 180 -12.76 -5.37 2.22
C SER A 180 -13.16 -4.03 1.59
N SER A 181 -12.82 -3.84 0.32
CA SER A 181 -13.30 -2.70 -0.46
C SER A 181 -14.80 -2.82 -0.84
N VAL A 182 -15.38 -4.02 -0.76
CA VAL A 182 -16.77 -4.30 -1.09
C VAL A 182 -17.68 -3.97 0.09
N THR A 183 -17.37 -4.52 1.26
CA THR A 183 -18.15 -4.31 2.49
C THR A 183 -17.72 -3.06 3.26
N LYS A 184 -16.55 -2.50 2.94
CA LYS A 184 -15.87 -1.40 3.65
C LYS A 184 -15.40 -1.78 5.06
N GLU A 185 -15.43 -3.06 5.41
CA GLU A 185 -14.84 -3.57 6.65
C GLU A 185 -13.37 -3.16 6.74
N GLY A 186 -12.90 -2.83 7.93
CA GLY A 186 -11.52 -2.39 8.17
C GLY A 186 -11.21 -0.94 7.80
N ARG A 187 -12.10 -0.21 7.08
CA ARG A 187 -11.86 1.17 6.66
C ARG A 187 -11.53 2.09 7.83
N ASP A 188 -12.31 2.04 8.88
CA ASP A 188 -12.12 2.90 10.05
C ASP A 188 -10.89 2.48 10.88
N ALA A 189 -10.51 1.19 10.84
CA ALA A 189 -9.28 0.72 11.46
C ALA A 189 -8.06 1.30 10.74
N VAL A 190 -8.03 1.27 9.41
CA VAL A 190 -6.95 1.90 8.60
C VAL A 190 -6.87 3.40 8.88
N TRP A 191 -8.00 4.11 8.93
CA TRP A 191 -8.01 5.55 9.25
C TRP A 191 -7.48 5.85 10.65
N ARG A 192 -7.77 5.02 11.67
CA ARG A 192 -7.20 5.19 13.02
C ARG A 192 -5.67 5.16 13.01
N GLU A 193 -5.07 4.27 12.23
CA GLU A 193 -3.61 4.20 12.11
C GLU A 193 -3.05 5.44 11.40
N ILE A 194 -3.68 5.88 10.32
CA ILE A 194 -3.30 7.12 9.63
C ILE A 194 -3.38 8.31 10.59
N ASP A 195 -4.47 8.44 11.34
CA ASP A 195 -4.65 9.53 12.31
C ASP A 195 -3.62 9.47 13.45
N ALA A 196 -3.18 8.27 13.86
CA ALA A 196 -2.19 8.09 14.90
C ALA A 196 -0.81 8.65 14.49
N VAL A 197 -0.36 8.41 13.26
CA VAL A 197 0.95 8.87 12.76
C VAL A 197 0.96 10.32 12.26
N LEU A 198 -0.21 10.96 12.15
CA LEU A 198 -0.36 12.36 11.72
C LEU A 198 -0.57 13.35 12.89
N LYS A 199 -0.52 12.88 14.11
CA LYS A 199 -0.58 13.73 15.30
C LYS A 199 0.75 14.40 15.56
#